data_902dd047c00a7d990f9e3678bf5342cd
#
_entry.id   902dd047c00a7d990f9e3678bf5342cd
#
_cell.length_a   1.000
_cell.length_b   1.000
_cell.length_c   1.000
_cell.angle_alpha   90.00
_cell.angle_beta   90.00
_cell.angle_gamma   90.00
#
_symmetry.space_group_name_H-M   'P 1'
#
loop_
_entity.id
_entity.type
_entity.pdbx_description
1 polymer ?
#
loop_
_entity_poly.entity_id
_entity_poly.type
_entity_poly.pdbx_seq_one_letter_code
_entity_poly.pdbx_strand_id
1 'polypeptide(L)'
;MAAPITHIALTEKIFDKFFKDKIRKDFFIGTLFPDIRYLKVISRKKTHYDNLSVADLKNDESFLAGVKFHSILDCSREKFIIENDIYSLCPKSKYITQSLKILEDEIFYQYVKNWNVYINYLNEILQAEKNYRIAEKDLRKWHSLLQQYFRKQPNSSAIRDFTLSIGFNKKVADEINNNIAVMRTNRKIINIIKDLYKNFDLLIR
;
A
#
# COMPACT_ATOMS: atom_id res chain seq x y z
N MET A 1 -0.30 7.65 4.12
CA MET A 1 -0.22 6.46 4.99
C MET A 1 -0.06 5.28 4.07
N ALA A 2 0.66 4.29 4.50
CA ALA A 2 0.76 3.02 3.83
C ALA A 2 -0.62 2.36 3.72
N ALA A 3 -0.87 1.81 2.55
CA ALA A 3 -1.95 0.87 2.29
C ALA A 3 -1.30 -0.41 1.74
N PRO A 4 -0.53 -1.15 2.55
CA PRO A 4 0.35 -2.18 2.04
C PRO A 4 -0.42 -3.35 1.40
N ILE A 5 -1.59 -3.69 1.90
CA ILE A 5 -2.45 -4.72 1.31
C ILE A 5 -3.00 -4.23 -0.04
N THR A 6 -3.43 -2.98 -0.12
CA THR A 6 -3.88 -2.35 -1.37
C THR A 6 -2.77 -2.36 -2.42
N HIS A 7 -1.53 -2.01 -2.02
CA HIS A 7 -0.38 -2.07 -2.92
C HIS A 7 -0.15 -3.49 -3.47
N ILE A 8 -0.18 -4.52 -2.62
CA ILE A 8 -0.05 -5.90 -3.06
C ILE A 8 -1.21 -6.30 -3.97
N ALA A 9 -2.45 -6.08 -3.56
CA ALA A 9 -3.63 -6.54 -4.30
C ALA A 9 -3.74 -5.91 -5.71
N LEU A 10 -3.48 -4.60 -5.81
CA LEU A 10 -3.51 -3.90 -7.10
C LEU A 10 -2.32 -4.28 -7.98
N THR A 11 -1.13 -4.47 -7.39
CA THR A 11 0.05 -4.96 -8.12
C THR A 11 -0.19 -6.38 -8.63
N GLU A 12 -0.70 -7.29 -7.78
CA GLU A 12 -1.02 -8.67 -8.15
C GLU A 12 -1.94 -8.75 -9.36
N LYS A 13 -2.98 -7.91 -9.37
CA LYS A 13 -3.98 -7.86 -10.44
C LYS A 13 -3.36 -7.58 -11.82
N ILE A 14 -2.28 -6.78 -11.85
CA ILE A 14 -1.76 -6.27 -13.13
C ILE A 14 -0.36 -6.80 -13.48
N PHE A 15 0.30 -7.49 -12.55
CA PHE A 15 1.71 -7.88 -12.67
C PHE A 15 2.00 -8.68 -13.94
N ASP A 16 1.26 -9.75 -14.16
CA ASP A 16 1.49 -10.64 -15.32
C ASP A 16 1.17 -9.97 -16.67
N LYS A 17 0.37 -8.89 -16.65
CA LYS A 17 0.02 -8.13 -17.85
C LYS A 17 1.11 -7.11 -18.24
N PHE A 18 1.71 -6.44 -17.25
CA PHE A 18 2.59 -5.29 -17.50
C PHE A 18 4.05 -5.53 -17.10
N PHE A 19 4.32 -6.49 -16.20
CA PHE A 19 5.63 -6.66 -15.56
C PHE A 19 6.12 -8.12 -15.53
N LYS A 20 5.65 -8.96 -16.46
CA LYS A 20 6.01 -10.39 -16.53
C LYS A 20 7.51 -10.65 -16.71
N ASP A 21 8.26 -9.65 -17.21
CA ASP A 21 9.71 -9.67 -17.38
C ASP A 21 10.49 -9.34 -16.10
N LYS A 22 9.82 -8.85 -15.06
CA LYS A 22 10.42 -8.49 -13.79
C LYS A 22 10.48 -9.68 -12.82
N ILE A 23 11.51 -9.70 -11.97
CA ILE A 23 11.59 -10.64 -10.86
C ILE A 23 10.51 -10.29 -9.85
N ARG A 24 9.49 -11.14 -9.74
CA ARG A 24 8.27 -10.89 -8.98
C ARG A 24 8.56 -10.49 -7.53
N LYS A 25 9.39 -11.26 -6.80
CA LYS A 25 9.79 -10.97 -5.42
C LYS A 25 10.32 -9.55 -5.27
N ASP A 26 11.30 -9.18 -6.10
CA ASP A 26 11.99 -7.91 -6.00
C ASP A 26 11.04 -6.74 -6.32
N PHE A 27 10.19 -6.91 -7.33
CA PHE A 27 9.19 -5.90 -7.69
C PHE A 27 8.19 -5.63 -6.56
N PHE A 28 7.67 -6.69 -5.92
CA PHE A 28 6.71 -6.55 -4.83
C PHE A 28 7.35 -5.96 -3.57
N ILE A 29 8.57 -6.35 -3.22
CA ILE A 29 9.32 -5.71 -2.14
C ILE A 29 9.55 -4.22 -2.48
N GLY A 30 9.94 -3.92 -3.71
CA GLY A 30 10.08 -2.55 -4.21
C GLY A 30 8.80 -1.73 -4.07
N THR A 31 7.64 -2.32 -4.41
CA THR A 31 6.32 -1.65 -4.27
C THR A 31 5.96 -1.35 -2.82
N LEU A 32 6.40 -2.16 -1.87
CA LEU A 32 6.16 -1.94 -0.43
C LEU A 32 7.18 -1.01 0.24
N PHE A 33 8.36 -0.86 -0.36
CA PHE A 33 9.51 -0.20 0.23
C PHE A 33 9.30 1.30 0.51
N PRO A 34 8.68 2.13 -0.35
CA PRO A 34 8.58 3.57 -0.13
C PRO A 34 7.93 3.98 1.20
N ASP A 35 7.06 3.16 1.73
CA ASP A 35 6.34 3.45 2.98
C ASP A 35 7.14 3.13 4.25
N ILE A 36 8.36 2.59 4.14
CA ILE A 36 9.31 2.53 5.28
C ILE A 36 9.60 3.91 5.87
N ARG A 37 9.34 4.99 5.10
CA ARG A 37 9.44 6.39 5.56
C ARG A 37 8.59 6.69 6.81
N TYR A 38 7.56 5.90 7.10
CA TYR A 38 6.78 6.04 8.33
C TYR A 38 7.59 5.70 9.58
N LEU A 39 8.63 4.92 9.45
CA LEU A 39 9.63 4.72 10.51
C LEU A 39 10.59 5.92 10.65
N LYS A 40 10.43 6.98 9.83
CA LYS A 40 11.26 8.21 9.81
C LYS A 40 12.73 7.97 9.46
N VAL A 41 13.02 6.91 8.73
CA VAL A 41 14.39 6.49 8.35
C VAL A 41 14.81 6.98 6.97
N ILE A 42 13.86 7.44 6.17
CA ILE A 42 14.10 7.98 4.82
C ILE A 42 13.05 9.04 4.49
N SER A 43 13.42 10.03 3.70
CA SER A 43 12.48 11.06 3.25
C SER A 43 11.65 10.59 2.04
N ARG A 44 10.42 11.12 1.91
CA ARG A 44 9.53 10.85 0.77
C ARG A 44 10.23 11.10 -0.58
N LYS A 45 10.99 12.20 -0.70
CA LYS A 45 11.68 12.60 -1.95
C LYS A 45 12.64 11.55 -2.50
N LYS A 46 13.12 10.60 -1.67
CA LYS A 46 14.03 9.54 -2.11
C LYS A 46 13.34 8.31 -2.66
N THR A 47 12.04 8.17 -2.46
CA THR A 47 11.29 6.93 -2.77
C THR A 47 10.02 7.17 -3.57
N HIS A 48 9.61 8.42 -3.75
CA HIS A 48 8.43 8.76 -4.55
C HIS A 48 8.85 9.62 -5.73
N TYR A 49 8.27 9.32 -6.86
CA TYR A 49 8.56 9.90 -8.16
C TYR A 49 7.28 10.52 -8.72
N ASP A 50 7.40 11.68 -9.34
CA ASP A 50 6.28 12.37 -9.97
C ASP A 50 6.28 12.10 -11.49
N ASN A 51 5.11 12.19 -12.11
CA ASN A 51 4.91 12.15 -13.56
C ASN A 51 5.47 10.90 -14.26
N LEU A 52 5.33 9.73 -13.64
CA LEU A 52 5.71 8.44 -14.21
C LEU A 52 4.51 7.75 -14.88
N SER A 53 4.80 7.03 -15.94
CA SER A 53 3.94 6.03 -16.59
C SER A 53 4.50 4.62 -16.42
N VAL A 54 3.69 3.59 -16.68
CA VAL A 54 4.15 2.19 -16.68
C VAL A 54 5.26 1.95 -17.70
N ALA A 55 5.26 2.68 -18.85
CA ALA A 55 6.27 2.55 -19.89
C ALA A 55 7.66 2.96 -19.40
N ASP A 56 7.75 3.94 -18.49
CA ASP A 56 9.01 4.43 -17.94
C ASP A 56 9.75 3.39 -17.09
N LEU A 57 9.05 2.33 -16.64
CA LEU A 57 9.60 1.29 -15.78
C LEU A 57 10.24 0.13 -16.56
N LYS A 58 10.10 0.12 -17.87
CA LYS A 58 10.49 -1.02 -18.72
C LYS A 58 11.95 -1.43 -18.53
N ASN A 59 12.85 -0.46 -18.50
CA ASN A 59 14.30 -0.70 -18.42
C ASN A 59 14.86 -0.70 -17.00
N ASP A 60 14.01 -0.45 -15.97
CA ASP A 60 14.45 -0.49 -14.58
C ASP A 60 14.67 -1.92 -14.08
N GLU A 61 15.63 -2.10 -13.19
CA GLU A 61 15.75 -3.30 -12.37
C GLU A 61 14.48 -3.53 -11.56
N SER A 62 14.14 -4.79 -11.31
CA SER A 62 12.84 -5.19 -10.75
C SER A 62 12.46 -4.48 -9.47
N PHE A 63 13.40 -4.32 -8.53
CA PHE A 63 13.16 -3.59 -7.29
C PHE A 63 12.87 -2.10 -7.54
N LEU A 64 13.70 -1.43 -8.36
CA LEU A 64 13.50 0.00 -8.69
C LEU A 64 12.19 0.22 -9.44
N ALA A 65 11.86 -0.66 -10.37
CA ALA A 65 10.57 -0.64 -11.06
C ALA A 65 9.41 -0.72 -10.06
N GLY A 66 9.49 -1.57 -9.04
CA GLY A 66 8.51 -1.66 -7.96
C GLY A 66 8.43 -0.37 -7.14
N VAL A 67 9.56 0.24 -6.76
CA VAL A 67 9.60 1.53 -6.03
C VAL A 67 8.92 2.64 -6.84
N LYS A 68 9.19 2.73 -8.13
CA LYS A 68 8.54 3.71 -9.03
C LYS A 68 7.06 3.41 -9.22
N PHE A 69 6.71 2.11 -9.37
CA PHE A 69 5.33 1.68 -9.51
C PHE A 69 4.45 2.04 -8.30
N HIS A 70 5.00 2.00 -7.08
CA HIS A 70 4.32 2.52 -5.89
C HIS A 70 3.77 3.95 -6.11
N SER A 71 4.56 4.82 -6.75
CA SER A 71 4.14 6.21 -7.00
C SER A 71 3.04 6.30 -8.06
N ILE A 72 3.12 5.47 -9.11
CA ILE A 72 2.06 5.38 -10.13
C ILE A 72 0.76 4.90 -9.49
N LEU A 73 0.83 3.86 -8.66
CA LEU A 73 -0.31 3.29 -7.96
C LEU A 73 -0.96 4.32 -7.04
N ASP A 74 -0.17 5.01 -6.22
CA ASP A 74 -0.65 6.06 -5.31
C ASP A 74 -1.36 7.19 -6.08
N CYS A 75 -0.77 7.63 -7.21
CA CYS A 75 -1.32 8.69 -8.05
C CYS A 75 -2.64 8.25 -8.72
N SER A 76 -2.64 7.09 -9.35
CA SER A 76 -3.83 6.55 -10.05
C SER A 76 -4.99 6.29 -9.08
N ARG A 77 -4.67 5.73 -7.91
CA ARG A 77 -5.65 5.55 -6.82
C ARG A 77 -6.24 6.88 -6.38
N GLU A 78 -5.41 7.88 -6.07
CA GLU A 78 -5.88 9.16 -5.56
C GLU A 78 -6.74 9.90 -6.61
N LYS A 79 -6.31 9.91 -7.87
CA LYS A 79 -7.09 10.44 -8.97
C LYS A 79 -8.48 9.80 -9.05
N PHE A 80 -8.56 8.47 -9.00
CA PHE A 80 -9.84 7.75 -9.02
C PHE A 80 -10.74 8.11 -7.83
N ILE A 81 -10.18 8.23 -6.62
CA ILE A 81 -10.91 8.60 -5.40
C ILE A 81 -11.50 10.00 -5.51
N ILE A 82 -10.74 10.96 -6.07
CA ILE A 82 -11.18 12.33 -6.27
C ILE A 82 -12.28 12.40 -7.36
N GLU A 83 -12.07 11.74 -8.50
CA GLU A 83 -13.04 11.71 -9.61
C GLU A 83 -14.39 11.07 -9.23
N ASN A 84 -14.40 10.17 -8.26
CA ASN A 84 -15.62 9.55 -7.74
C ASN A 84 -16.18 10.25 -6.48
N ASP A 85 -15.62 11.40 -6.11
CA ASP A 85 -16.05 12.23 -4.97
C ASP A 85 -16.24 11.45 -3.65
N ILE A 86 -15.38 10.44 -3.41
CA ILE A 86 -15.53 9.56 -2.25
C ILE A 86 -15.35 10.31 -0.92
N TYR A 87 -14.52 11.36 -0.91
CA TYR A 87 -14.27 12.14 0.29
C TYR A 87 -15.51 12.88 0.81
N SER A 88 -16.46 13.27 -0.06
CA SER A 88 -17.73 13.87 0.33
C SER A 88 -18.64 12.90 1.10
N LEU A 89 -18.44 11.60 0.92
CA LEU A 89 -19.21 10.53 1.57
C LEU A 89 -18.61 10.12 2.92
N CYS A 90 -17.39 10.59 3.22
CA CYS A 90 -16.63 10.18 4.39
C CYS A 90 -16.92 11.08 5.60
N PRO A 91 -16.68 10.57 6.83
CA PRO A 91 -16.71 11.41 8.04
C PRO A 91 -15.71 12.58 7.95
N LYS A 92 -16.06 13.72 8.54
CA LYS A 92 -15.13 14.85 8.66
C LYS A 92 -14.02 14.52 9.66
N SER A 93 -12.81 14.30 9.17
CA SER A 93 -11.63 14.01 9.99
C SER A 93 -10.36 14.37 9.25
N LYS A 94 -9.35 14.87 9.99
CA LYS A 94 -8.00 15.10 9.43
C LYS A 94 -7.26 13.82 9.07
N TYR A 95 -7.75 12.66 9.53
CA TYR A 95 -7.19 11.34 9.23
C TYR A 95 -8.03 10.56 8.22
N ILE A 96 -8.93 11.23 7.50
CA ILE A 96 -9.87 10.54 6.60
C ILE A 96 -9.15 9.80 5.47
N THR A 97 -8.11 10.41 4.87
CA THR A 97 -7.31 9.77 3.83
C THR A 97 -6.66 8.47 4.34
N GLN A 98 -6.14 8.50 5.57
CA GLN A 98 -5.55 7.34 6.21
C GLN A 98 -6.60 6.25 6.48
N SER A 99 -7.75 6.67 7.02
CA SER A 99 -8.85 5.75 7.32
C SER A 99 -9.38 5.07 6.06
N LEU A 100 -9.53 5.81 4.96
CA LEU A 100 -9.98 5.27 3.69
C LEU A 100 -9.00 4.23 3.13
N LYS A 101 -7.70 4.53 3.11
CA LYS A 101 -6.66 3.60 2.66
C LYS A 101 -6.63 2.30 3.46
N ILE A 102 -6.88 2.36 4.77
CA ILE A 102 -6.93 1.15 5.60
C ILE A 102 -8.25 0.39 5.40
N LEU A 103 -9.37 1.05 5.10
CA LEU A 103 -10.60 0.39 4.69
C LEU A 103 -10.43 -0.34 3.35
N GLU A 104 -9.66 0.25 2.41
CA GLU A 104 -9.28 -0.42 1.16
C GLU A 104 -8.49 -1.70 1.46
N ASP A 105 -7.52 -1.66 2.37
CA ASP A 105 -6.75 -2.83 2.79
C ASP A 105 -7.66 -3.94 3.33
N GLU A 106 -8.66 -3.61 4.15
CA GLU A 106 -9.63 -4.58 4.68
C GLU A 106 -10.43 -5.25 3.55
N ILE A 107 -10.87 -4.45 2.55
CA ILE A 107 -11.67 -4.93 1.42
C ILE A 107 -10.82 -5.74 0.45
N PHE A 108 -9.60 -5.29 0.15
CA PHE A 108 -8.76 -5.91 -0.87
C PHE A 108 -8.04 -7.16 -0.40
N TYR A 109 -7.95 -7.40 0.92
CA TYR A 109 -7.31 -8.59 1.47
C TYR A 109 -7.81 -9.89 0.82
N GLN A 110 -9.11 -10.00 0.58
CA GLN A 110 -9.75 -11.18 -0.01
C GLN A 110 -9.41 -11.42 -1.49
N TYR A 111 -8.87 -10.42 -2.19
CA TYR A 111 -8.53 -10.55 -3.62
C TYR A 111 -7.16 -11.19 -3.85
N VAL A 112 -6.34 -11.30 -2.82
CA VAL A 112 -5.06 -11.99 -2.87
C VAL A 112 -5.22 -13.42 -2.38
N LYS A 113 -4.98 -14.39 -3.27
CA LYS A 113 -5.24 -15.82 -2.97
C LYS A 113 -4.30 -16.42 -1.93
N ASN A 114 -3.05 -15.98 -1.90
CA ASN A 114 -2.02 -16.58 -1.05
C ASN A 114 -1.08 -15.53 -0.44
N TRP A 115 -1.43 -15.03 0.72
CA TRP A 115 -0.63 -14.07 1.48
C TRP A 115 0.73 -14.62 1.93
N ASN A 116 0.86 -15.95 2.10
CA ASN A 116 2.13 -16.55 2.53
C ASN A 116 3.26 -16.30 1.52
N VAL A 117 2.94 -16.14 0.24
CA VAL A 117 3.94 -15.79 -0.78
C VAL A 117 4.61 -14.44 -0.44
N TYR A 118 3.81 -13.42 -0.13
CA TYR A 118 4.32 -12.07 0.18
C TYR A 118 4.98 -12.01 1.56
N ILE A 119 4.46 -12.75 2.54
CA ILE A 119 5.09 -12.93 3.85
C ILE A 119 6.48 -13.54 3.68
N ASN A 120 6.62 -14.57 2.83
CA ASN A 120 7.89 -15.22 2.57
C ASN A 120 8.89 -14.32 1.81
N TYR A 121 8.41 -13.45 0.91
CA TYR A 121 9.28 -12.47 0.23
C TYR A 121 9.99 -11.56 1.24
N LEU A 122 9.35 -11.24 2.34
CA LEU A 122 9.88 -10.36 3.39
C LEU A 122 10.79 -11.07 4.42
N ASN A 123 11.13 -12.35 4.23
CA ASN A 123 12.10 -13.05 5.08
C ASN A 123 13.54 -12.58 4.86
N GLU A 124 13.82 -12.02 3.68
CA GLU A 124 15.15 -11.56 3.29
C GLU A 124 15.13 -10.07 2.96
N ILE A 125 16.22 -9.38 3.28
CA ILE A 125 16.47 -8.02 2.85
C ILE A 125 17.25 -8.06 1.54
N LEU A 126 16.73 -7.42 0.51
CA LEU A 126 17.42 -7.30 -0.78
C LEU A 126 18.62 -6.37 -0.69
N GLN A 127 19.66 -6.65 -1.47
CA GLN A 127 20.78 -5.72 -1.60
C GLN A 127 20.32 -4.34 -2.12
N ALA A 128 19.31 -4.32 -2.98
CA ALA A 128 18.70 -3.11 -3.51
C ALA A 128 18.10 -2.20 -2.42
N GLU A 129 17.53 -2.76 -1.34
CA GLU A 129 17.04 -1.99 -0.19
C GLU A 129 18.21 -1.35 0.59
N LYS A 130 19.32 -2.09 0.79
CA LYS A 130 20.51 -1.61 1.49
C LYS A 130 21.17 -0.43 0.78
N ASN A 131 21.05 -0.34 -0.54
CA ASN A 131 21.57 0.76 -1.35
C ASN A 131 20.94 2.12 -0.99
N TYR A 132 19.76 2.13 -0.33
CA TYR A 132 19.14 3.36 0.20
C TYR A 132 19.77 3.85 1.51
N ARG A 133 20.80 3.15 2.02
CA ARG A 133 21.57 3.50 3.24
C ARG A 133 20.66 3.57 4.49
N ILE A 134 19.67 2.71 4.56
CA ILE A 134 18.84 2.50 5.75
C ILE A 134 19.51 1.43 6.61
N ALA A 135 19.52 1.60 7.92
CA ALA A 135 20.07 0.61 8.83
C ALA A 135 19.30 -0.72 8.71
N GLU A 136 20.02 -1.84 8.67
CA GLU A 136 19.40 -3.17 8.49
C GLU A 136 18.35 -3.48 9.55
N LYS A 137 18.54 -3.01 10.79
CA LYS A 137 17.54 -3.14 11.86
C LYS A 137 16.19 -2.51 11.51
N ASP A 138 16.18 -1.39 10.77
CA ASP A 138 14.97 -0.68 10.40
C ASP A 138 14.29 -1.34 9.19
N LEU A 139 15.08 -1.89 8.25
CA LEU A 139 14.58 -2.74 7.17
C LEU A 139 13.89 -3.98 7.75
N ARG A 140 14.55 -4.71 8.68
CA ARG A 140 13.96 -5.87 9.36
C ARG A 140 12.70 -5.50 10.14
N LYS A 141 12.70 -4.37 10.81
CA LYS A 141 11.51 -3.87 11.51
C LYS A 141 10.35 -3.65 10.55
N TRP A 142 10.60 -2.99 9.40
CA TRP A 142 9.59 -2.76 8.38
C TRP A 142 9.03 -4.08 7.82
N HIS A 143 9.90 -5.01 7.43
CA HIS A 143 9.50 -6.34 6.96
C HIS A 143 8.64 -7.07 8.00
N SER A 144 9.05 -7.08 9.26
CA SER A 144 8.30 -7.73 10.34
C SER A 144 6.92 -7.12 10.54
N LEU A 145 6.78 -5.78 10.46
CA LEU A 145 5.49 -5.10 10.55
C LEU A 145 4.56 -5.52 9.41
N LEU A 146 5.07 -5.55 8.18
CA LEU A 146 4.31 -5.99 7.02
C LEU A 146 3.90 -7.45 7.13
N GLN A 147 4.82 -8.34 7.52
CA GLN A 147 4.53 -9.76 7.73
C GLN A 147 3.41 -9.96 8.75
N GLN A 148 3.45 -9.25 9.87
CA GLN A 148 2.40 -9.32 10.89
C GLN A 148 1.06 -8.85 10.35
N TYR A 149 1.05 -7.75 9.60
CA TYR A 149 -0.16 -7.16 9.03
C TYR A 149 -0.79 -8.04 7.94
N PHE A 150 0.01 -8.81 7.19
CA PHE A 150 -0.47 -9.71 6.13
C PHE A 150 -0.99 -11.06 6.62
N ARG A 151 -0.75 -11.44 7.88
CA ARG A 151 -1.13 -12.78 8.40
C ARG A 151 -2.62 -13.06 8.39
N LYS A 152 -3.45 -12.04 8.51
CA LYS A 152 -4.90 -12.16 8.53
C LYS A 152 -5.55 -10.88 8.02
N GLN A 153 -6.80 -11.01 7.54
CA GLN A 153 -7.59 -9.85 7.15
C GLN A 153 -7.61 -8.81 8.27
N PRO A 154 -7.33 -7.53 7.95
CA PRO A 154 -7.36 -6.46 8.95
C PRO A 154 -8.71 -6.37 9.64
N ASN A 155 -8.67 -6.30 10.96
CA ASN A 155 -9.78 -5.97 11.84
C ASN A 155 -9.38 -4.79 12.72
N SER A 156 -10.29 -4.29 13.55
CA SER A 156 -10.03 -3.10 14.39
C SER A 156 -8.79 -3.23 15.27
N SER A 157 -8.48 -4.43 15.80
CA SER A 157 -7.26 -4.66 16.59
C SER A 157 -6.01 -4.59 15.69
N ALA A 158 -5.98 -5.34 14.59
CA ALA A 158 -4.83 -5.35 13.67
C ALA A 158 -4.57 -3.96 13.07
N ILE A 159 -5.62 -3.21 12.72
CA ILE A 159 -5.55 -1.83 12.26
C ILE A 159 -4.92 -0.93 13.31
N ARG A 160 -5.38 -1.05 14.57
CA ARG A 160 -4.83 -0.28 15.68
C ARG A 160 -3.34 -0.58 15.89
N ASP A 161 -2.97 -1.87 15.96
CA ASP A 161 -1.60 -2.31 16.20
C ASP A 161 -0.68 -1.82 15.07
N PHE A 162 -1.10 -1.96 13.82
CA PHE A 162 -0.37 -1.44 12.67
C PHE A 162 -0.21 0.08 12.73
N THR A 163 -1.28 0.82 13.01
CA THR A 163 -1.28 2.28 13.11
C THR A 163 -0.31 2.77 14.19
N LEU A 164 -0.32 2.13 15.37
CA LEU A 164 0.63 2.43 16.44
C LEU A 164 2.08 2.13 16.04
N SER A 165 2.29 1.00 15.38
CA SER A 165 3.62 0.53 14.97
C SER A 165 4.30 1.43 13.94
N ILE A 166 3.52 2.14 13.11
CA ILE A 166 4.01 3.14 12.14
C ILE A 166 4.10 4.56 12.74
N GLY A 167 3.96 4.71 14.05
CA GLY A 167 4.27 5.93 14.79
C GLY A 167 3.11 6.86 15.08
N PHE A 168 1.87 6.45 14.86
CA PHE A 168 0.71 7.20 15.37
C PHE A 168 0.45 6.89 16.85
N ASN A 169 -0.16 7.82 17.56
CA ASN A 169 -0.55 7.61 18.95
C ASN A 169 -1.94 6.93 19.06
N LYS A 170 -2.28 6.49 20.27
CA LYS A 170 -3.53 5.78 20.56
C LYS A 170 -4.78 6.55 20.12
N LYS A 171 -4.84 7.87 20.39
CA LYS A 171 -5.98 8.72 20.03
C LYS A 171 -6.22 8.73 18.53
N VAL A 172 -5.14 8.81 17.73
CA VAL A 172 -5.21 8.76 16.26
C VAL A 172 -5.64 7.38 15.78
N ALA A 173 -5.13 6.31 16.37
CA ALA A 173 -5.52 4.96 16.00
C ALA A 173 -7.01 4.69 16.29
N ASP A 174 -7.51 5.19 17.40
CA ASP A 174 -8.94 5.11 17.77
C ASP A 174 -9.81 5.92 16.80
N GLU A 175 -9.39 7.14 16.41
CA GLU A 175 -10.10 7.98 15.44
C GLU A 175 -10.15 7.30 14.05
N ILE A 176 -9.05 6.72 13.61
CA ILE A 176 -9.00 5.96 12.34
C ILE A 176 -9.99 4.78 12.38
N ASN A 177 -10.00 3.99 13.45
CA ASN A 177 -10.94 2.88 13.60
C ASN A 177 -12.40 3.35 13.59
N ASN A 178 -12.72 4.46 14.27
CA ASN A 178 -14.07 5.03 14.28
C ASN A 178 -14.50 5.48 12.88
N ASN A 179 -13.62 6.16 12.13
CA ASN A 179 -13.91 6.56 10.76
C ASN A 179 -14.18 5.33 9.87
N ILE A 180 -13.36 4.28 10.00
CA ILE A 180 -13.54 3.03 9.25
C ILE A 180 -14.88 2.38 9.60
N ALA A 181 -15.27 2.34 10.87
CA ALA A 181 -16.56 1.77 11.30
C ALA A 181 -17.74 2.48 10.63
N VAL A 182 -17.69 3.81 10.53
CA VAL A 182 -18.72 4.60 9.83
C VAL A 182 -18.69 4.33 8.32
N MET A 183 -17.52 4.39 7.68
CA MET A 183 -17.41 4.18 6.23
C MET A 183 -17.79 2.76 5.80
N ARG A 184 -17.55 1.74 6.64
CA ARG A 184 -17.91 0.33 6.38
C ARG A 184 -19.41 0.13 6.18
N THR A 185 -20.26 0.95 6.80
CA THR A 185 -21.72 0.89 6.65
C THR A 185 -22.23 1.60 5.39
N ASN A 186 -21.41 2.41 4.73
CA ASN A 186 -21.79 3.16 3.54
C ASN A 186 -21.55 2.32 2.26
N ARG A 187 -22.61 1.75 1.71
CA ARG A 187 -22.56 0.90 0.50
C ARG A 187 -21.95 1.60 -0.69
N LYS A 188 -22.13 2.93 -0.83
CA LYS A 188 -21.57 3.69 -1.95
C LYS A 188 -20.04 3.74 -1.87
N ILE A 189 -19.48 4.00 -0.68
CA ILE A 189 -18.02 3.94 -0.44
C ILE A 189 -17.46 2.56 -0.77
N ILE A 190 -18.11 1.49 -0.27
CA ILE A 190 -17.66 0.11 -0.52
C ILE A 190 -17.68 -0.22 -2.02
N ASN A 191 -18.70 0.20 -2.75
CA ASN A 191 -18.80 -0.06 -4.19
C ASN A 191 -17.70 0.69 -4.96
N ILE A 192 -17.46 1.98 -4.66
CA ILE A 192 -16.38 2.75 -5.31
C ILE A 192 -15.01 2.09 -5.05
N ILE A 193 -14.74 1.62 -3.83
CA ILE A 193 -13.49 0.91 -3.52
C ILE A 193 -13.38 -0.39 -4.35
N LYS A 194 -14.46 -1.16 -4.48
CA LYS A 194 -14.46 -2.36 -5.32
C LYS A 194 -14.27 -2.05 -6.81
N ASP A 195 -14.84 -0.94 -7.27
CA ASP A 195 -14.68 -0.47 -8.66
C ASP A 195 -13.24 0.01 -8.93
N LEU A 196 -12.56 0.61 -7.96
CA LEU A 196 -11.12 0.87 -8.05
C LEU A 196 -10.33 -0.41 -8.37
N TYR A 197 -10.55 -1.48 -7.61
CA TYR A 197 -9.90 -2.76 -7.90
C TYR A 197 -10.26 -3.28 -9.29
N LYS A 198 -11.56 -3.29 -9.62
CA LYS A 198 -12.06 -3.82 -10.90
C LYS A 198 -11.44 -3.13 -12.10
N ASN A 199 -11.29 -1.81 -12.06
CA ASN A 199 -10.86 -0.98 -13.17
C ASN A 199 -9.38 -0.59 -13.14
N PHE A 200 -8.61 -1.04 -12.16
CA PHE A 200 -7.24 -0.55 -11.93
C PHE A 200 -6.32 -0.69 -13.15
N ASP A 201 -6.45 -1.75 -13.92
CA ASP A 201 -5.66 -1.97 -15.14
C ASP A 201 -5.95 -0.97 -16.27
N LEU A 202 -7.05 -0.25 -16.20
CA LEU A 202 -7.37 0.85 -17.12
C LEU A 202 -6.82 2.19 -16.61
N LEU A 203 -6.72 2.36 -15.29
CA LEU A 203 -6.28 3.59 -14.65
C LEU A 203 -4.78 3.87 -14.77
N ILE A 204 -3.97 2.82 -14.98
CA ILE A 204 -2.50 2.92 -15.05
C ILE A 204 -1.94 2.96 -16.48
N ARG A 205 -2.82 3.06 -17.49
CA ARG A 205 -2.44 3.14 -18.91
C ARG A 205 -1.99 4.50 -19.32
#